data_489b48f67b4ce5701028e0c6ecc90cba
#
_entry.id   489b48f67b4ce5701028e0c6ecc90cba
#
_cell.length_a   1.000
_cell.length_b   1.000
_cell.length_c   1.000
_cell.angle_alpha   90.00
_cell.angle_beta   90.00
_cell.angle_gamma   90.00
#
_symmetry.space_group_name_H-M   'P 1'
#
loop_
_entity.id
_entity.type
_entity.pdbx_description
1 polymer ?
#
loop_
_entity_poly.entity_id
_entity_poly.type
_entity_poly.pdbx_seq_one_letter_code
_entity_poly.pdbx_strand_id
1 'polypeptide(L)'
;FDPATSTAGPPIVLRTPPPQGFLLERSDMIWSGISPDLIYGHNDVHKLWAYDVASKQYAMIKDFSGSVLLNGDLSQMSKSLDDQVFAFTLTNANGEPAGYFAWHRGRDQILVRAEVTNLDELQVDKSGRYLIVVYGDGHDEIFDLAPSTPTLIDRLIQADGFAFVHRDTGMGTLFHDYFPTRSLVFGRIETPRVFQQMIPGHWSYETQDDHFSMQADNELWALSSRFSTDGGPVLNPFDNEIVQVATDGSDRVRRIAHHRSLVTVYEDQPKASISRDGRYVAFTSNWGIVAGRRDVYIVVNIPPAPTS
;
A
#
# COMPACT_ATOMS: atom_id res chain seq x y z
N PHE A 1 -2.93 -3.69 20.56
CA PHE A 1 -2.86 -5.16 20.69
C PHE A 1 -1.61 -5.54 21.48
N ASP A 2 -1.81 -6.32 22.53
CA ASP A 2 -0.72 -6.89 23.31
C ASP A 2 -0.42 -8.33 22.82
N PRO A 3 0.71 -8.55 22.18
CA PRO A 3 1.03 -9.87 21.62
C PRO A 3 1.31 -10.94 22.71
N ALA A 4 1.70 -10.54 23.90
CA ALA A 4 1.98 -11.48 25.00
C ALA A 4 0.71 -12.10 25.56
N THR A 5 -0.38 -11.36 25.56
CA THR A 5 -1.69 -11.80 26.06
C THR A 5 -2.68 -12.13 24.95
N SER A 6 -2.33 -11.88 23.69
CA SER A 6 -3.23 -11.97 22.52
C SER A 6 -4.51 -11.15 22.69
N THR A 7 -4.44 -10.05 23.44
CA THR A 7 -5.59 -9.19 23.71
C THR A 7 -5.46 -7.83 23.04
N ALA A 8 -6.57 -7.30 22.56
CA ALA A 8 -6.66 -5.89 22.22
C ALA A 8 -6.89 -5.08 23.49
N GLY A 9 -6.06 -4.06 23.70
CA GLY A 9 -6.35 -3.06 24.73
C GLY A 9 -7.61 -2.25 24.36
N PRO A 10 -8.08 -1.38 25.26
CA PRO A 10 -9.18 -0.50 24.95
C PRO A 10 -8.82 0.38 23.73
N PRO A 11 -9.78 0.75 22.88
CA PRO A 11 -9.54 1.66 21.78
C PRO A 11 -8.87 2.94 22.27
N ILE A 12 -7.80 3.35 21.61
CA ILE A 12 -7.20 4.66 21.85
C ILE A 12 -8.06 5.66 21.08
N VAL A 13 -8.79 6.48 21.84
CA VAL A 13 -9.53 7.59 21.27
C VAL A 13 -8.52 8.68 20.91
N LEU A 14 -8.36 8.98 19.62
CA LEU A 14 -7.59 10.12 19.18
C LEU A 14 -8.20 11.38 19.81
N ARG A 15 -7.33 12.27 20.30
CA ARG A 15 -7.80 13.45 20.99
C ARG A 15 -8.67 14.32 20.08
N THR A 16 -9.84 14.67 20.56
CA THR A 16 -10.74 15.59 19.87
C THR A 16 -10.80 16.95 20.59
N PRO A 17 -11.01 18.05 19.86
CA PRO A 17 -11.05 18.09 18.41
C PRO A 17 -9.64 17.99 17.81
N PRO A 18 -9.48 17.32 16.65
CA PRO A 18 -8.27 17.48 15.88
C PRO A 18 -8.10 18.94 15.44
N PRO A 19 -6.91 19.37 15.03
CA PRO A 19 -6.71 20.71 14.49
C PRO A 19 -7.71 21.01 13.38
N GLN A 20 -8.16 22.26 13.30
CA GLN A 20 -9.16 22.65 12.31
C GLN A 20 -8.70 22.28 10.90
N GLY A 21 -9.53 21.58 10.14
CA GLY A 21 -9.23 21.09 8.81
C GLY A 21 -8.62 19.69 8.77
N PHE A 22 -8.42 19.01 9.91
CA PHE A 22 -8.04 17.61 9.95
C PHE A 22 -9.29 16.75 9.96
N LEU A 23 -9.59 16.10 8.84
CA LEU A 23 -10.73 15.19 8.70
C LEU A 23 -10.24 13.76 8.79
N LEU A 24 -10.37 13.14 9.95
CA LEU A 24 -10.00 11.73 10.18
C LEU A 24 -10.77 10.75 9.29
N GLU A 25 -11.94 11.14 8.81
CA GLU A 25 -12.84 10.28 8.05
C GLU A 25 -12.43 10.10 6.57
N ARG A 26 -11.54 10.95 6.06
CA ARG A 26 -11.15 10.97 4.65
C ARG A 26 -9.66 11.00 4.39
N SER A 27 -8.84 11.04 5.44
CA SER A 27 -7.40 11.08 5.26
C SER A 27 -6.81 9.67 5.29
N ASP A 28 -5.98 9.36 4.33
CA ASP A 28 -5.09 8.23 4.43
C ASP A 28 -4.16 8.46 5.63
N MET A 29 -4.08 7.47 6.51
CA MET A 29 -3.20 7.51 7.66
C MET A 29 -2.12 6.46 7.51
N ILE A 30 -0.86 6.88 7.62
CA ILE A 30 0.29 6.00 7.49
C ILE A 30 1.16 6.10 8.74
N TRP A 31 1.51 4.96 9.32
CA TRP A 31 2.47 4.91 10.42
C TRP A 31 3.86 5.37 9.99
N SER A 32 4.53 6.08 10.88
CA SER A 32 5.95 6.38 10.74
C SER A 32 6.77 5.10 10.61
N GLY A 33 7.75 5.10 9.73
CA GLY A 33 8.70 4.00 9.63
C GLY A 33 9.84 4.07 10.64
N ILE A 34 9.99 5.20 11.34
CA ILE A 34 11.09 5.46 12.28
C ILE A 34 10.63 5.70 13.72
N SER A 35 9.34 5.94 13.96
CA SER A 35 8.76 6.13 15.29
C SER A 35 7.50 5.28 15.46
N PRO A 36 7.45 4.40 16.47
CA PRO A 36 6.29 3.53 16.68
C PRO A 36 5.04 4.28 17.15
N ASP A 37 5.19 5.50 17.65
CA ASP A 37 4.10 6.28 18.21
C ASP A 37 3.57 7.37 17.26
N LEU A 38 4.11 7.47 16.05
CA LEU A 38 3.78 8.55 15.14
C LEU A 38 2.95 8.06 13.94
N ILE A 39 1.83 8.72 13.71
CA ILE A 39 0.96 8.50 12.55
C ILE A 39 0.93 9.79 11.74
N TYR A 40 1.15 9.68 10.42
CA TYR A 40 0.93 10.78 9.49
C TYR A 40 -0.47 10.71 8.90
N GLY A 41 -1.04 11.87 8.61
CA GLY A 41 -2.29 12.03 7.91
C GLY A 41 -2.35 13.40 7.26
N HIS A 42 -3.25 13.59 6.33
CA HIS A 42 -3.48 14.89 5.69
C HIS A 42 -4.94 15.30 5.88
N ASN A 43 -5.21 16.58 5.71
CA ASN A 43 -6.58 17.03 5.51
C ASN A 43 -6.84 17.24 4.02
N ASP A 44 -8.10 17.29 3.69
CA ASP A 44 -8.59 17.44 2.32
C ASP A 44 -8.18 18.76 1.65
N VAL A 45 -7.46 19.63 2.36
CA VAL A 45 -7.10 20.93 1.80
C VAL A 45 -5.64 20.93 1.38
N HIS A 46 -4.71 21.05 2.27
CA HIS A 46 -3.31 21.19 1.80
C HIS A 46 -2.29 20.89 2.89
N LYS A 47 -2.68 20.24 3.98
CA LYS A 47 -1.81 20.12 5.16
C LYS A 47 -1.50 18.70 5.51
N LEU A 48 -0.22 18.41 5.67
CA LEU A 48 0.28 17.18 6.24
C LEU A 48 0.43 17.34 7.75
N TRP A 49 -0.16 16.45 8.51
CA TRP A 49 -0.12 16.41 9.96
C TRP A 49 0.56 15.14 10.45
N ALA A 50 1.10 15.19 11.64
CA ALA A 50 1.46 14.03 12.44
C ALA A 50 0.64 14.02 13.73
N TYR A 51 0.28 12.82 14.18
CA TYR A 51 -0.29 12.56 15.49
C TYR A 51 0.63 11.66 16.28
N ASP A 52 1.05 12.10 17.45
CA ASP A 52 1.83 11.32 18.38
C ASP A 52 0.87 10.62 19.37
N VAL A 53 0.84 9.29 19.31
CA VAL A 53 -0.09 8.46 20.09
C VAL A 53 0.24 8.50 21.57
N ALA A 54 1.52 8.58 21.96
CA ALA A 54 1.96 8.59 23.33
C ALA A 54 1.61 9.91 24.03
N SER A 55 1.92 11.03 23.41
CA SER A 55 1.63 12.37 23.95
C SER A 55 0.20 12.84 23.65
N LYS A 56 -0.50 12.20 22.71
CA LYS A 56 -1.82 12.59 22.20
C LYS A 56 -1.83 14.02 21.62
N GLN A 57 -0.78 14.38 20.91
CA GLN A 57 -0.62 15.71 20.32
C GLN A 57 -0.59 15.63 18.79
N TYR A 58 -1.17 16.64 18.17
CA TYR A 58 -1.04 16.90 16.75
C TYR A 58 0.07 17.89 16.48
N ALA A 59 0.81 17.68 15.39
CA ALA A 59 1.78 18.62 14.87
C ALA A 59 1.57 18.79 13.36
N MET A 60 1.50 20.03 12.88
CA MET A 60 1.53 20.29 11.45
C MET A 60 2.95 20.08 10.94
N ILE A 61 3.11 19.17 9.98
CA ILE A 61 4.42 18.86 9.37
C ILE A 61 4.69 19.79 8.20
N LYS A 62 3.68 20.02 7.36
CA LYS A 62 3.81 20.90 6.19
C LYS A 62 2.46 21.47 5.81
N ASP A 63 2.46 22.75 5.47
CA ASP A 63 1.38 23.44 4.77
C ASP A 63 1.83 23.65 3.32
N PHE A 64 1.12 23.03 2.37
CA PHE A 64 1.37 23.16 0.95
C PHE A 64 0.57 24.31 0.30
N SER A 65 -0.25 25.04 1.08
CA SER A 65 -0.99 26.19 0.57
C SER A 65 -0.07 27.20 -0.09
N GLY A 66 -0.27 27.44 -1.38
CA GLY A 66 0.49 28.48 -2.12
C GLY A 66 1.79 28.02 -2.78
N SER A 67 2.23 26.77 -2.61
CA SER A 67 3.51 26.33 -3.21
C SER A 67 3.42 25.29 -4.31
N VAL A 68 2.37 24.46 -4.34
CA VAL A 68 2.36 23.25 -5.20
C VAL A 68 1.05 22.99 -5.88
N LEU A 69 -0.02 23.33 -5.21
CA LEU A 69 -1.33 22.79 -5.52
C LEU A 69 -2.02 23.73 -6.47
N LEU A 70 -1.91 23.40 -7.71
CA LEU A 70 -2.43 24.28 -8.75
C LEU A 70 -3.96 24.30 -8.72
N ASN A 71 -4.63 23.19 -8.47
CA ASN A 71 -6.10 23.13 -8.43
C ASN A 71 -6.65 21.86 -7.74
N GLY A 72 -6.09 21.42 -6.60
CA GLY A 72 -6.60 20.21 -5.99
C GLY A 72 -6.25 20.03 -4.51
N ASP A 73 -7.09 19.28 -3.83
CA ASP A 73 -6.92 18.90 -2.44
C ASP A 73 -6.10 17.61 -2.33
N LEU A 74 -5.38 17.43 -1.23
CA LEU A 74 -4.66 16.18 -0.94
C LEU A 74 -5.67 15.03 -0.86
N SER A 75 -5.32 13.91 -1.50
CA SER A 75 -6.12 12.69 -1.47
C SER A 75 -5.29 11.51 -0.94
N GLN A 76 -4.94 10.52 -1.74
CA GLN A 76 -4.12 9.40 -1.29
C GLN A 76 -2.70 9.85 -0.91
N MET A 77 -2.08 9.15 0.03
CA MET A 77 -0.72 9.42 0.48
C MET A 77 0.11 8.15 0.50
N SER A 78 1.35 8.25 0.02
CA SER A 78 2.38 7.23 0.16
C SER A 78 3.67 7.84 0.68
N LYS A 79 4.52 7.07 1.37
CA LYS A 79 5.78 7.59 1.91
C LYS A 79 6.88 6.54 1.99
N SER A 80 8.13 7.02 2.04
CA SER A 80 9.31 6.19 2.31
C SER A 80 9.36 5.72 3.77
N LEU A 81 10.12 4.63 4.00
CA LEU A 81 10.27 4.05 5.33
C LEU A 81 10.98 5.00 6.32
N ASP A 82 11.88 5.85 5.84
CA ASP A 82 12.63 6.82 6.64
C ASP A 82 11.88 8.14 6.89
N ASP A 83 10.61 8.24 6.45
CA ASP A 83 9.77 9.43 6.57
C ASP A 83 10.35 10.68 5.87
N GLN A 84 11.18 10.50 4.84
CA GLN A 84 11.78 11.62 4.13
C GLN A 84 11.06 11.98 2.83
N VAL A 85 10.49 11.01 2.13
CA VAL A 85 9.76 11.25 0.89
C VAL A 85 8.28 10.94 1.12
N PHE A 86 7.44 11.89 0.78
CA PHE A 86 5.98 11.77 0.78
C PHE A 86 5.47 12.06 -0.62
N ALA A 87 4.51 11.30 -1.07
CA ALA A 87 3.82 11.56 -2.32
C ALA A 87 2.31 11.56 -2.11
N PHE A 88 1.63 12.39 -2.88
CA PHE A 88 0.19 12.61 -2.77
C PHE A 88 -0.45 12.61 -4.14
N THR A 89 -1.63 12.02 -4.24
CA THR A 89 -2.55 12.34 -5.32
C THR A 89 -3.33 13.59 -4.95
N LEU A 90 -3.85 14.27 -5.97
CA LEU A 90 -4.68 15.46 -5.85
C LEU A 90 -6.06 15.19 -6.45
N THR A 91 -7.08 15.73 -5.82
CA THR A 91 -8.45 15.72 -6.34
C THR A 91 -8.98 17.14 -6.47
N ASN A 92 -9.78 17.38 -7.50
CA ASN A 92 -10.50 18.64 -7.66
C ASN A 92 -11.71 18.73 -6.71
N ALA A 93 -12.41 19.85 -6.72
CA ALA A 93 -13.59 20.07 -5.87
C ALA A 93 -14.74 19.06 -6.09
N ASN A 94 -14.73 18.33 -7.21
CA ASN A 94 -15.69 17.27 -7.48
C ASN A 94 -15.22 15.89 -6.99
N GLY A 95 -14.02 15.79 -6.43
CA GLY A 95 -13.40 14.54 -6.02
C GLY A 95 -12.73 13.74 -7.15
N GLU A 96 -12.59 14.34 -8.35
CA GLU A 96 -11.95 13.70 -9.49
C GLU A 96 -10.44 13.92 -9.46
N PRO A 97 -9.61 13.00 -10.01
CA PRO A 97 -8.18 13.18 -10.07
C PRO A 97 -7.78 14.49 -10.75
N ALA A 98 -6.84 15.21 -10.17
CA ALA A 98 -6.33 16.49 -10.66
C ALA A 98 -4.80 16.50 -10.83
N GLY A 99 -4.11 15.54 -10.28
CA GLY A 99 -2.66 15.44 -10.40
C GLY A 99 -1.98 14.71 -9.24
N TYR A 100 -0.67 14.85 -9.19
CA TYR A 100 0.14 14.30 -8.11
C TYR A 100 1.42 15.11 -7.89
N PHE A 101 2.04 14.90 -6.73
CA PHE A 101 3.40 15.36 -6.47
C PHE A 101 4.11 14.46 -5.45
N ALA A 102 5.45 14.49 -5.46
CA ALA A 102 6.28 13.95 -4.40
C ALA A 102 7.13 15.07 -3.77
N TRP A 103 7.24 15.04 -2.45
CA TRP A 103 7.94 16.03 -1.64
C TRP A 103 8.98 15.38 -0.73
N HIS A 104 10.16 15.95 -0.69
CA HIS A 104 11.23 15.54 0.22
C HIS A 104 11.26 16.43 1.46
N ARG A 105 10.92 15.84 2.62
CA ARG A 105 10.78 16.56 3.88
C ARG A 105 12.04 17.29 4.31
N GLY A 106 13.18 16.60 4.37
CA GLY A 106 14.42 17.19 4.88
C GLY A 106 15.02 18.29 4.00
N ARG A 107 14.67 18.32 2.70
CA ARG A 107 15.10 19.36 1.75
C ARG A 107 14.03 20.43 1.56
N ASP A 108 12.82 20.19 2.06
CA ASP A 108 11.61 20.99 1.78
C ASP A 108 11.42 21.25 0.27
N GLN A 109 11.60 20.21 -0.54
CA GLN A 109 11.62 20.29 -2.00
C GLN A 109 10.58 19.41 -2.63
N ILE A 110 9.82 19.95 -3.59
CA ILE A 110 9.02 19.16 -4.50
C ILE A 110 9.97 18.49 -5.50
N LEU A 111 9.94 17.16 -5.52
CA LEU A 111 10.78 16.36 -6.40
C LEU A 111 10.17 16.24 -7.79
N VAL A 112 8.91 15.87 -7.84
CA VAL A 112 8.14 15.68 -9.08
C VAL A 112 6.72 16.17 -8.86
N ARG A 113 6.08 16.68 -9.92
CA ARG A 113 4.65 17.00 -9.94
C ARG A 113 4.11 16.91 -11.35
N ALA A 114 2.85 16.56 -11.50
CA ALA A 114 2.13 16.62 -12.75
C ALA A 114 0.64 16.90 -12.52
N GLU A 115 0.01 17.57 -13.47
CA GLU A 115 -1.43 17.70 -13.57
C GLU A 115 -1.94 16.59 -14.49
N VAL A 116 -2.77 15.70 -13.97
CA VAL A 116 -3.33 14.56 -14.70
C VAL A 116 -4.73 14.28 -14.19
N THR A 117 -5.62 13.83 -15.09
CA THR A 117 -7.04 13.62 -14.80
C THR A 117 -7.47 12.15 -14.81
N ASN A 118 -6.57 11.24 -15.13
CA ASN A 118 -6.83 9.79 -15.15
C ASN A 118 -5.92 9.02 -14.18
N LEU A 119 -5.52 9.67 -13.09
CA LEU A 119 -4.72 9.06 -12.05
C LEU A 119 -5.57 8.09 -11.23
N ASP A 120 -5.03 6.91 -10.93
CA ASP A 120 -5.62 5.94 -10.02
C ASP A 120 -4.95 6.02 -8.65
N GLU A 121 -3.68 5.68 -8.56
CA GLU A 121 -2.92 5.68 -7.30
C GLU A 121 -1.45 6.05 -7.52
N LEU A 122 -0.71 6.20 -6.43
CA LEU A 122 0.73 6.33 -6.44
C LEU A 122 1.38 5.60 -5.28
N GLN A 123 2.64 5.21 -5.45
CA GLN A 123 3.40 4.54 -4.42
C GLN A 123 4.86 4.96 -4.42
N VAL A 124 5.33 5.39 -3.25
CA VAL A 124 6.77 5.58 -2.98
C VAL A 124 7.32 4.26 -2.47
N ASP A 125 8.44 3.80 -2.98
CA ASP A 125 9.10 2.62 -2.46
C ASP A 125 9.67 2.86 -1.05
N LYS A 126 9.93 1.80 -0.30
CA LYS A 126 10.44 1.94 1.08
C LYS A 126 11.75 2.73 1.17
N SER A 127 12.58 2.72 0.13
CA SER A 127 13.84 3.48 0.12
C SER A 127 13.64 4.99 -0.09
N GLY A 128 12.48 5.42 -0.58
CA GLY A 128 12.22 6.79 -0.98
C GLY A 128 12.90 7.22 -2.29
N ARG A 129 13.51 6.27 -2.98
CA ARG A 129 14.19 6.53 -4.25
C ARG A 129 13.26 6.48 -5.45
N TYR A 130 12.23 5.64 -5.41
CA TYR A 130 11.37 5.41 -6.56
C TYR A 130 9.93 5.83 -6.26
N LEU A 131 9.30 6.39 -7.29
CA LEU A 131 7.87 6.67 -7.32
C LEU A 131 7.24 5.89 -8.48
N ILE A 132 6.19 5.15 -8.18
CA ILE A 132 5.33 4.51 -9.16
C ILE A 132 4.03 5.30 -9.20
N VAL A 133 3.61 5.71 -10.39
CA VAL A 133 2.36 6.42 -10.66
C VAL A 133 1.49 5.54 -11.53
N VAL A 134 0.30 5.25 -11.07
CA VAL A 134 -0.67 4.35 -11.71
C VAL A 134 -1.76 5.18 -12.36
N TYR A 135 -2.04 4.92 -13.62
CA TYR A 135 -3.05 5.64 -14.38
C TYR A 135 -4.25 4.74 -14.69
N GLY A 136 -5.43 5.31 -14.62
CA GLY A 136 -6.69 4.60 -14.87
C GLY A 136 -6.89 4.09 -16.30
N ASP A 137 -6.01 4.43 -17.24
CA ASP A 137 -6.01 3.89 -18.61
C ASP A 137 -5.09 2.67 -18.78
N GLY A 138 -4.50 2.18 -17.69
CA GLY A 138 -3.71 0.97 -17.67
C GLY A 138 -2.26 1.14 -18.05
N HIS A 139 -1.67 2.23 -17.72
CA HIS A 139 -0.22 2.33 -17.72
C HIS A 139 0.31 2.81 -16.36
N ASP A 140 1.56 2.50 -16.10
CA ASP A 140 2.31 2.94 -14.94
C ASP A 140 3.55 3.69 -15.37
N GLU A 141 3.87 4.75 -14.66
CA GLU A 141 5.14 5.45 -14.83
C GLU A 141 6.01 5.26 -13.59
N ILE A 142 7.28 4.94 -13.80
CA ILE A 142 8.25 4.72 -12.73
C ILE A 142 9.33 5.79 -12.82
N PHE A 143 9.49 6.54 -11.72
CA PHE A 143 10.48 7.62 -11.62
C PHE A 143 11.59 7.26 -10.64
N ASP A 144 12.85 7.56 -10.99
CA ASP A 144 13.96 7.67 -10.04
C ASP A 144 13.98 9.11 -9.48
N LEU A 145 13.78 9.22 -8.17
CA LEU A 145 13.74 10.50 -7.45
C LEU A 145 15.11 10.93 -6.92
N ALA A 146 16.14 10.08 -7.01
CA ALA A 146 17.47 10.35 -6.46
C ALA A 146 18.23 11.47 -7.20
N PRO A 147 18.15 11.63 -8.54
CA PRO A 147 18.76 12.74 -9.23
C PRO A 147 18.17 14.10 -8.80
N SER A 148 18.91 15.17 -8.96
CA SER A 148 18.43 16.54 -8.71
C SER A 148 17.20 16.90 -9.56
N THR A 149 17.06 16.25 -10.71
CA THR A 149 15.85 16.24 -11.53
C THR A 149 15.41 14.78 -11.66
N PRO A 150 14.25 14.41 -11.14
CA PRO A 150 13.72 13.08 -11.28
C PRO A 150 13.65 12.63 -12.73
N THR A 151 13.95 11.36 -12.96
CA THR A 151 13.97 10.79 -14.30
C THR A 151 12.97 9.67 -14.44
N LEU A 152 12.23 9.66 -15.54
CA LEU A 152 11.36 8.54 -15.90
C LEU A 152 12.25 7.34 -16.28
N ILE A 153 12.12 6.23 -15.55
CA ILE A 153 12.84 4.98 -15.80
C ILE A 153 12.14 4.20 -16.91
N ASP A 154 10.84 3.99 -16.74
CA ASP A 154 10.02 3.20 -17.67
C ASP A 154 8.55 3.62 -17.61
N ARG A 155 7.84 3.28 -18.68
CA ARG A 155 6.40 3.33 -18.77
C ARG A 155 5.89 1.92 -19.09
N LEU A 156 5.30 1.28 -18.10
CA LEU A 156 4.73 -0.04 -18.25
C LEU A 156 3.31 0.08 -18.79
N ILE A 157 2.93 -0.79 -19.69
CA ILE A 157 1.60 -0.76 -20.32
C ILE A 157 0.92 -2.13 -20.25
N GLN A 158 -0.39 -2.13 -20.27
CA GLN A 158 -1.20 -3.36 -20.19
C GLN A 158 -0.87 -4.35 -21.31
N ALA A 159 -0.59 -3.86 -22.50
CA ALA A 159 -0.24 -4.73 -23.64
C ALA A 159 1.03 -5.55 -23.40
N ASP A 160 1.91 -5.09 -22.52
CA ASP A 160 3.14 -5.81 -22.12
C ASP A 160 2.86 -6.76 -20.91
N GLY A 161 1.64 -6.79 -20.39
CA GLY A 161 1.26 -7.62 -19.24
C GLY A 161 1.53 -6.99 -17.87
N PHE A 162 1.84 -5.69 -17.82
CA PHE A 162 2.29 -5.01 -16.59
C PHE A 162 1.28 -4.04 -16.01
N ALA A 163 0.16 -3.80 -16.60
CA ALA A 163 -0.73 -2.76 -16.11
C ALA A 163 -1.96 -3.30 -15.38
N PHE A 164 -2.62 -2.45 -14.62
CA PHE A 164 -3.81 -2.71 -13.80
C PHE A 164 -3.64 -3.76 -12.71
N VAL A 165 -2.44 -3.93 -12.24
CA VAL A 165 -2.18 -4.97 -11.29
C VAL A 165 -1.92 -4.38 -9.93
N HIS A 166 -2.50 -5.00 -8.93
CA HIS A 166 -2.12 -4.70 -7.57
C HIS A 166 -0.63 -4.99 -7.38
N ARG A 167 0.02 -4.15 -6.61
CA ARG A 167 1.45 -4.21 -6.34
C ARG A 167 1.76 -3.75 -4.95
N ASP A 168 2.96 -4.06 -4.48
CA ASP A 168 3.59 -3.35 -3.37
C ASP A 168 5.10 -3.30 -3.56
N THR A 169 5.74 -2.36 -2.88
CA THR A 169 7.16 -2.07 -3.03
C THR A 169 7.94 -2.35 -1.77
N GLY A 170 9.16 -2.87 -1.96
CA GLY A 170 10.16 -3.02 -0.92
C GLY A 170 11.26 -1.93 -1.00
N MET A 171 12.46 -2.29 -0.58
CA MET A 171 13.66 -1.43 -0.68
C MET A 171 14.25 -1.47 -2.09
N GLY A 172 13.67 -0.71 -3.02
CA GLY A 172 14.02 -0.72 -4.44
C GLY A 172 13.56 -1.99 -5.16
N THR A 173 12.60 -2.68 -4.61
CA THR A 173 12.00 -3.91 -5.15
C THR A 173 10.52 -3.71 -5.42
N LEU A 174 10.00 -4.47 -6.38
CA LEU A 174 8.61 -4.46 -6.80
C LEU A 174 8.07 -5.89 -6.78
N PHE A 175 6.92 -6.08 -6.18
CA PHE A 175 6.15 -7.30 -6.18
C PHE A 175 4.77 -7.02 -6.77
N HIS A 176 4.38 -7.78 -7.77
CA HIS A 176 3.09 -7.63 -8.44
C HIS A 176 2.68 -8.92 -9.16
N ASP A 177 1.49 -8.93 -9.71
CA ASP A 177 1.03 -9.97 -10.59
C ASP A 177 1.47 -9.76 -12.05
N TYR A 178 1.52 -10.85 -12.81
CA TYR A 178 1.91 -10.82 -14.21
C TYR A 178 0.96 -11.65 -15.07
N PHE A 179 0.12 -10.98 -15.81
CA PHE A 179 -0.96 -11.54 -16.58
C PHE A 179 -0.56 -12.62 -17.60
N PRO A 180 0.50 -12.43 -18.41
CA PRO A 180 0.80 -13.35 -19.50
C PRO A 180 1.06 -14.79 -19.06
N THR A 181 1.58 -14.98 -17.85
CA THR A 181 1.94 -16.30 -17.34
C THR A 181 1.09 -16.72 -16.14
N ARG A 182 0.11 -15.90 -15.73
CA ARG A 182 -0.67 -16.13 -14.52
C ARG A 182 0.23 -16.46 -13.33
N SER A 183 1.19 -15.58 -13.10
CA SER A 183 2.18 -15.72 -12.04
C SER A 183 2.28 -14.43 -11.22
N LEU A 184 2.90 -14.53 -10.07
CA LEU A 184 3.44 -13.39 -9.35
C LEU A 184 4.87 -13.13 -9.84
N VAL A 185 5.30 -11.89 -9.76
CA VAL A 185 6.66 -11.51 -10.12
C VAL A 185 7.28 -10.62 -9.05
N PHE A 186 8.59 -10.77 -8.91
CA PHE A 186 9.41 -9.97 -8.02
C PHE A 186 10.68 -9.53 -8.74
N GLY A 187 11.01 -8.25 -8.65
CA GLY A 187 12.14 -7.69 -9.36
C GLY A 187 12.65 -6.39 -8.76
N ARG A 188 13.62 -5.78 -9.45
CA ARG A 188 14.16 -4.46 -9.08
C ARG A 188 13.37 -3.38 -9.81
N ILE A 189 13.03 -2.30 -9.09
CA ILE A 189 12.32 -1.16 -9.68
C ILE A 189 13.16 -0.47 -10.77
N GLU A 190 14.47 -0.46 -10.62
CA GLU A 190 15.39 0.13 -11.61
C GLU A 190 15.43 -0.60 -12.97
N THR A 191 14.97 -1.86 -13.00
CA THR A 191 14.87 -2.70 -14.20
C THR A 191 13.53 -3.45 -14.21
N PRO A 192 12.40 -2.74 -14.30
CA PRO A 192 11.07 -3.30 -13.96
C PRO A 192 10.63 -4.43 -14.90
N ARG A 193 11.25 -4.56 -16.07
CA ARG A 193 10.97 -5.64 -17.02
C ARG A 193 11.83 -6.89 -16.80
N VAL A 194 12.74 -6.85 -15.79
CA VAL A 194 13.59 -7.99 -15.41
C VAL A 194 13.13 -8.48 -14.04
N PHE A 195 12.47 -9.62 -14.01
CA PHE A 195 11.85 -10.14 -12.81
C PHE A 195 11.96 -11.65 -12.69
N GLN A 196 11.85 -12.13 -11.47
CA GLN A 196 11.69 -13.54 -11.13
C GLN A 196 10.19 -13.87 -11.12
N GLN A 197 9.79 -14.87 -11.88
CA GLN A 197 8.43 -15.43 -11.82
C GLN A 197 8.29 -16.38 -10.64
N MET A 198 7.11 -16.34 -10.03
CA MET A 198 6.72 -17.21 -8.92
C MET A 198 5.33 -17.76 -9.16
N ILE A 199 5.13 -19.01 -8.80
CA ILE A 199 3.84 -19.74 -8.92
C ILE A 199 3.23 -19.65 -10.33
N PRO A 200 3.98 -19.96 -11.39
CA PRO A 200 3.51 -19.81 -12.76
C PRO A 200 2.29 -20.70 -13.03
N GLY A 201 1.28 -20.16 -13.73
CA GLY A 201 0.05 -20.86 -14.09
C GLY A 201 -0.94 -21.10 -12.95
N HIS A 202 -0.64 -20.70 -11.72
CA HIS A 202 -1.48 -20.92 -10.54
C HIS A 202 -2.12 -19.66 -9.98
N TRP A 203 -1.82 -18.49 -10.58
CA TRP A 203 -2.37 -17.21 -10.17
C TRP A 203 -3.35 -16.70 -11.23
N SER A 204 -4.65 -16.86 -11.01
CA SER A 204 -5.70 -16.50 -11.98
C SER A 204 -6.49 -15.30 -11.50
N TYR A 205 -6.84 -14.41 -12.43
CA TYR A 205 -7.61 -13.19 -12.19
C TYR A 205 -9.01 -13.20 -12.81
N GLU A 206 -9.44 -14.29 -13.43
CA GLU A 206 -10.73 -14.32 -14.13
C GLU A 206 -11.92 -14.05 -13.19
N THR A 207 -11.79 -14.46 -11.93
CA THR A 207 -12.84 -14.29 -10.91
C THR A 207 -12.27 -13.84 -9.57
N GLN A 208 -11.05 -13.31 -9.56
CA GLN A 208 -10.32 -13.02 -8.35
C GLN A 208 -9.50 -11.76 -8.48
N ASP A 209 -9.24 -11.18 -7.32
CA ASP A 209 -8.41 -10.02 -7.15
C ASP A 209 -7.57 -10.20 -5.87
N ASP A 210 -6.56 -9.37 -5.67
CA ASP A 210 -5.70 -9.47 -4.51
C ASP A 210 -5.11 -8.11 -4.11
N HIS A 211 -4.60 -8.05 -2.90
CA HIS A 211 -3.76 -6.96 -2.41
C HIS A 211 -2.46 -7.53 -1.87
N PHE A 212 -1.38 -6.79 -2.04
CA PHE A 212 -0.05 -7.20 -1.61
C PHE A 212 0.47 -6.36 -0.44
N SER A 213 1.42 -6.93 0.31
CA SER A 213 2.17 -6.18 1.30
C SER A 213 3.63 -6.64 1.36
N MET A 214 4.54 -5.69 1.10
CA MET A 214 5.99 -5.81 1.20
C MET A 214 6.53 -5.03 2.42
N GLN A 215 5.69 -4.75 3.41
CA GLN A 215 6.04 -3.89 4.55
C GLN A 215 7.04 -4.54 5.52
N ALA A 216 7.19 -5.87 5.51
CA ALA A 216 8.21 -6.53 6.33
C ALA A 216 9.62 -6.11 5.93
N ASP A 217 10.51 -5.97 6.94
CA ASP A 217 11.93 -5.67 6.69
C ASP A 217 12.64 -6.84 5.97
N ASN A 218 12.14 -8.06 6.16
CA ASN A 218 12.59 -9.25 5.44
C ASN A 218 11.77 -9.43 4.15
N GLU A 219 12.34 -9.04 3.02
CA GLU A 219 11.72 -9.13 1.70
C GLU A 219 11.85 -10.50 1.01
N LEU A 220 12.34 -11.52 1.71
CA LEU A 220 12.31 -12.90 1.20
C LEU A 220 10.90 -13.48 1.10
N TRP A 221 9.91 -12.75 1.62
CA TRP A 221 8.51 -13.11 1.58
C TRP A 221 7.65 -11.90 1.29
N ALA A 222 6.79 -12.02 0.30
CA ALA A 222 5.70 -11.07 0.03
C ALA A 222 4.39 -11.61 0.59
N LEU A 223 3.53 -10.76 1.12
CA LEU A 223 2.19 -11.11 1.55
C LEU A 223 1.20 -10.84 0.43
N SER A 224 0.27 -11.77 0.19
CA SER A 224 -0.90 -11.56 -0.65
C SER A 224 -2.17 -11.89 0.12
N SER A 225 -3.18 -11.08 -0.05
CA SER A 225 -4.55 -11.32 0.42
C SER A 225 -5.48 -11.42 -0.78
N ARG A 226 -5.77 -12.66 -1.15
CA ARG A 226 -6.51 -13.01 -2.35
C ARG A 226 -7.99 -13.22 -2.04
N PHE A 227 -8.88 -12.70 -2.89
CA PHE A 227 -10.31 -12.79 -2.68
C PHE A 227 -11.07 -13.00 -3.99
N SER A 228 -12.21 -13.68 -3.90
CA SER A 228 -13.14 -13.87 -5.03
C SER A 228 -13.99 -12.60 -5.23
N THR A 229 -14.15 -12.18 -6.47
CA THR A 229 -14.95 -11.03 -6.86
C THR A 229 -16.40 -11.38 -7.21
N ASP A 230 -16.70 -12.67 -7.38
CA ASP A 230 -18.04 -13.15 -7.76
C ASP A 230 -18.83 -13.79 -6.61
N GLY A 231 -18.23 -13.85 -5.42
CA GLY A 231 -18.85 -14.44 -4.23
C GLY A 231 -19.09 -15.96 -4.33
N GLY A 232 -18.63 -16.58 -5.41
CA GLY A 232 -18.77 -18.01 -5.65
C GLY A 232 -17.81 -18.89 -4.85
N PRO A 233 -18.09 -20.19 -4.74
CA PRO A 233 -17.13 -21.14 -4.18
C PRO A 233 -15.96 -21.26 -5.16
N VAL A 234 -14.81 -20.78 -4.75
CA VAL A 234 -13.63 -20.82 -5.59
C VAL A 234 -12.87 -22.10 -5.34
N LEU A 235 -12.44 -22.75 -6.42
CA LEU A 235 -11.80 -24.04 -6.40
C LEU A 235 -10.31 -23.99 -6.76
N ASN A 236 -9.75 -22.77 -6.90
CA ASN A 236 -8.34 -22.64 -7.22
C ASN A 236 -7.48 -22.59 -5.95
N PRO A 237 -6.21 -23.00 -6.02
CA PRO A 237 -5.29 -22.83 -4.92
C PRO A 237 -5.22 -21.36 -4.45
N PHE A 238 -5.17 -21.17 -3.13
CA PHE A 238 -4.99 -19.88 -2.46
C PHE A 238 -6.19 -18.92 -2.50
N ASP A 239 -7.32 -19.36 -3.04
CA ASP A 239 -8.52 -18.53 -3.08
C ASP A 239 -9.07 -18.23 -1.69
N ASN A 240 -9.44 -16.95 -1.46
CA ASN A 240 -9.92 -16.48 -0.17
C ASN A 240 -8.93 -16.70 0.99
N GLU A 241 -7.64 -16.76 0.66
CA GLU A 241 -6.57 -16.96 1.62
C GLU A 241 -5.64 -15.74 1.69
N ILE A 242 -5.03 -15.60 2.86
CA ILE A 242 -3.87 -14.75 3.08
C ILE A 242 -2.66 -15.66 3.07
N VAL A 243 -1.75 -15.40 2.14
CA VAL A 243 -0.57 -16.22 1.93
C VAL A 243 0.70 -15.38 1.90
N GLN A 244 1.82 -15.98 2.30
CA GLN A 244 3.15 -15.46 1.98
C GLN A 244 3.76 -16.27 0.85
N VAL A 245 4.33 -15.58 -0.12
CA VAL A 245 5.03 -16.16 -1.26
C VAL A 245 6.51 -15.83 -1.16
N ALA A 246 7.38 -16.83 -1.31
CA ALA A 246 8.82 -16.61 -1.33
C ALA A 246 9.22 -15.83 -2.58
N THR A 247 10.05 -14.82 -2.44
CA THR A 247 10.52 -13.95 -3.52
C THR A 247 11.78 -14.48 -4.23
N ASP A 248 12.26 -15.65 -3.83
CA ASP A 248 13.48 -16.28 -4.36
C ASP A 248 13.27 -17.20 -5.57
N GLY A 249 12.04 -17.25 -6.10
CA GLY A 249 11.67 -18.12 -7.22
C GLY A 249 11.54 -19.60 -6.89
N SER A 250 11.48 -19.95 -5.61
CA SER A 250 11.33 -21.34 -5.15
C SER A 250 9.89 -21.84 -5.18
N ASP A 251 8.92 -21.00 -5.55
CA ASP A 251 7.49 -21.27 -5.52
C ASP A 251 6.94 -21.72 -4.16
N ARG A 252 7.67 -21.43 -3.09
CA ARG A 252 7.24 -21.74 -1.74
C ARG A 252 6.14 -20.80 -1.30
N VAL A 253 5.05 -21.37 -0.78
CA VAL A 253 3.92 -20.62 -0.24
C VAL A 253 3.66 -21.04 1.20
N ARG A 254 3.37 -20.06 2.05
CA ARG A 254 2.86 -20.28 3.39
C ARG A 254 1.45 -19.76 3.49
N ARG A 255 0.53 -20.61 3.91
CA ARG A 255 -0.85 -20.22 4.19
C ARG A 255 -0.91 -19.63 5.59
N ILE A 256 -1.34 -18.39 5.70
CA ILE A 256 -1.42 -17.65 6.97
C ILE A 256 -2.83 -17.78 7.56
N ALA A 257 -3.85 -17.47 6.75
CA ALA A 257 -5.24 -17.51 7.17
C ALA A 257 -6.18 -17.67 5.98
N HIS A 258 -7.38 -18.18 6.25
CA HIS A 258 -8.53 -18.02 5.36
C HIS A 258 -9.34 -16.83 5.89
N HIS A 259 -9.42 -15.75 5.13
CA HIS A 259 -10.01 -14.48 5.61
C HIS A 259 -11.52 -14.52 5.78
N ARG A 260 -12.24 -15.44 5.12
CA ARG A 260 -13.68 -15.62 5.21
C ARG A 260 -14.54 -14.40 4.86
N SER A 261 -13.97 -13.41 4.20
CA SER A 261 -14.75 -12.29 3.68
C SER A 261 -15.63 -12.77 2.52
N LEU A 262 -16.88 -12.30 2.52
CA LEU A 262 -17.71 -12.28 1.33
C LEU A 262 -17.61 -10.87 0.74
N VAL A 263 -16.85 -10.74 -0.35
CA VAL A 263 -16.56 -9.45 -0.96
C VAL A 263 -17.71 -9.07 -1.89
N THR A 264 -18.45 -8.04 -1.51
CA THR A 264 -19.57 -7.49 -2.30
C THR A 264 -19.33 -6.01 -2.64
N VAL A 265 -18.47 -5.36 -1.89
CA VAL A 265 -18.02 -3.98 -2.10
C VAL A 265 -16.54 -3.86 -1.74
N TYR A 266 -15.91 -2.78 -2.16
CA TYR A 266 -14.47 -2.54 -1.96
C TYR A 266 -14.01 -2.66 -0.48
N GLU A 267 -14.85 -2.23 0.46
CA GLU A 267 -14.54 -2.28 1.89
C GLU A 267 -14.60 -3.69 2.49
N ASP A 268 -15.17 -4.68 1.77
CA ASP A 268 -15.19 -6.08 2.20
C ASP A 268 -13.89 -6.82 1.86
N GLN A 269 -13.03 -6.22 1.05
CA GLN A 269 -11.75 -6.79 0.66
C GLN A 269 -10.82 -6.93 1.86
N PRO A 270 -10.07 -8.03 1.98
CA PRO A 270 -9.27 -8.32 3.19
C PRO A 270 -8.07 -7.40 3.40
N LYS A 271 -7.48 -6.84 2.35
CA LYS A 271 -6.38 -5.85 2.38
C LYS A 271 -5.35 -6.13 3.47
N ALA A 272 -4.77 -7.32 3.46
CA ALA A 272 -3.86 -7.74 4.50
C ALA A 272 -2.55 -6.95 4.46
N SER A 273 -2.06 -6.59 5.64
CA SER A 273 -0.77 -5.93 5.83
C SER A 273 0.07 -6.69 6.85
N ILE A 274 1.39 -6.72 6.64
CA ILE A 274 2.33 -7.39 7.52
C ILE A 274 3.14 -6.37 8.33
N SER A 275 3.41 -6.70 9.60
CA SER A 275 4.30 -5.88 10.44
C SER A 275 5.74 -5.93 9.94
N ARG A 276 6.52 -4.89 10.26
CA ARG A 276 7.92 -4.78 9.85
C ARG A 276 8.78 -5.97 10.25
N ASP A 277 8.57 -6.50 11.45
CA ASP A 277 9.27 -7.69 11.95
C ASP A 277 8.74 -9.01 11.35
N GLY A 278 7.71 -8.95 10.52
CA GLY A 278 7.08 -10.10 9.87
C GLY A 278 6.25 -10.98 10.80
N ARG A 279 6.05 -10.59 12.06
CA ARG A 279 5.43 -11.44 13.10
C ARG A 279 3.90 -11.33 13.15
N TYR A 280 3.34 -10.27 12.66
CA TYR A 280 1.90 -10.01 12.71
C TYR A 280 1.37 -9.71 11.32
N VAL A 281 0.22 -10.28 11.03
CA VAL A 281 -0.56 -9.96 9.82
C VAL A 281 -1.91 -9.46 10.27
N ALA A 282 -2.26 -8.24 9.87
CA ALA A 282 -3.58 -7.67 10.09
C ALA A 282 -4.38 -7.69 8.79
N PHE A 283 -5.67 -8.00 8.87
CA PHE A 283 -6.59 -7.98 7.73
C PHE A 283 -8.01 -7.67 8.17
N THR A 284 -8.84 -7.21 7.25
CA THR A 284 -10.27 -7.00 7.48
C THR A 284 -11.10 -8.20 7.02
N SER A 285 -12.23 -8.45 7.68
CA SER A 285 -13.20 -9.44 7.25
C SER A 285 -14.60 -9.13 7.78
N ASN A 286 -15.62 -9.37 6.96
CA ASN A 286 -17.02 -9.38 7.36
C ASN A 286 -17.50 -10.78 7.80
N TRP A 287 -16.61 -11.78 7.81
CA TRP A 287 -16.86 -13.16 8.20
C TRP A 287 -18.04 -13.82 7.46
N GLY A 288 -18.21 -13.51 6.18
CA GLY A 288 -19.28 -14.04 5.34
C GLY A 288 -20.65 -13.40 5.55
N ILE A 289 -20.73 -12.27 6.26
CA ILE A 289 -21.98 -11.55 6.53
C ILE A 289 -22.09 -10.35 5.61
N VAL A 290 -23.04 -10.42 4.67
CA VAL A 290 -23.33 -9.31 3.75
C VAL A 290 -23.88 -8.11 4.51
N ALA A 291 -23.43 -6.91 4.12
CA ALA A 291 -23.82 -5.62 4.71
C ALA A 291 -23.62 -5.54 6.23
N GLY A 292 -22.69 -6.32 6.70
CA GLY A 292 -22.41 -6.44 8.11
C GLY A 292 -21.24 -5.59 8.59
N ARG A 293 -20.92 -5.84 9.83
CA ARG A 293 -19.76 -5.33 10.51
C ARG A 293 -18.48 -5.89 9.84
N ARG A 294 -17.50 -5.04 9.65
CA ARG A 294 -16.15 -5.40 9.23
C ARG A 294 -15.23 -5.30 10.44
N ASP A 295 -14.56 -6.38 10.77
CA ASP A 295 -13.62 -6.44 11.89
C ASP A 295 -12.20 -6.56 11.39
N VAL A 296 -11.25 -6.05 12.18
CA VAL A 296 -9.82 -6.26 11.97
C VAL A 296 -9.39 -7.50 12.75
N TYR A 297 -8.76 -8.41 12.05
CA TYR A 297 -8.16 -9.63 12.62
C TYR A 297 -6.65 -9.50 12.60
N ILE A 298 -6.00 -9.99 13.65
CA ILE A 298 -4.55 -10.05 13.74
C ILE A 298 -4.15 -11.51 13.93
N VAL A 299 -3.29 -11.99 13.04
CA VAL A 299 -2.71 -13.32 13.10
C VAL A 299 -1.24 -13.20 13.51
N VAL A 300 -0.83 -14.04 14.45
CA VAL A 300 0.58 -14.19 14.78
C VAL A 300 1.22 -15.09 13.73
N ASN A 301 2.06 -14.48 12.90
CA ASN A 301 2.85 -15.17 11.90
C ASN A 301 4.19 -15.58 12.54
N ILE A 302 4.38 -16.86 12.79
CA ILE A 302 5.63 -17.37 13.32
C ILE A 302 6.56 -17.65 12.14
N PRO A 303 7.56 -16.80 11.86
CA PRO A 303 8.55 -17.10 10.83
C PRO A 303 9.23 -18.45 11.15
N PRO A 304 9.59 -19.27 10.15
CA PRO A 304 10.38 -20.44 10.42
C PRO A 304 11.69 -20.02 11.04
N ALA A 305 12.20 -20.85 11.92
CA ALA A 305 13.54 -20.68 12.43
C ALA A 305 14.53 -20.53 11.25
N PRO A 306 15.51 -19.63 11.34
CA PRO A 306 16.51 -19.50 10.30
C PRO A 306 17.14 -20.88 10.10
N THR A 307 17.15 -21.35 8.86
CA THR A 307 17.87 -22.57 8.47
C THR A 307 19.35 -22.28 8.69
N SER A 308 19.94 -22.99 9.64
CA SER A 308 21.38 -22.97 9.95
C SER A 308 22.21 -23.38 8.75
#